data_196b7af5d80484f84780dcc1ed585dba
#
_entry.id   196b7af5d80484f84780dcc1ed585dba
#
_cell.length_a   1.000
_cell.length_b   1.000
_cell.length_c   1.000
_cell.angle_alpha   90.00
_cell.angle_beta   90.00
_cell.angle_gamma   90.00
#
_symmetry.space_group_name_H-M   'P 1'
#
loop_
_entity.id
_entity.type
_entity.pdbx_description
1 polymer ?
#
loop_
_entity_poly.entity_id
_entity_poly.type
_entity_poly.pdbx_seq_one_letter_code
_entity_poly.pdbx_strand_id
1 'polypeptide(L)'
;MSDDQVKKRVWDPYIPEPFLSKVARQQESPRITKNSALLVIDLYNLVFEGGNRSVHEDRLLDRFPATCGEKAYQAIQPTNQLISLFRDNGLPIFFSTKD
;
A
#
# COMPACT_ATOMS: atom_id res chain seq x y z
N MET A 1 -21.48 8.13 15.14
CA MET A 1 -21.20 7.65 15.10
C MET A 1 -20.43 7.01 15.47
N SER A 2 -20.15 6.62 15.70
CA SER A 2 -19.58 6.09 16.26
C SER A 2 -18.64 5.45 15.98
N ASP A 3 -18.25 5.74 15.43
CA ASP A 3 -17.33 5.45 15.17
C ASP A 3 -16.28 5.21 15.88
N ASP A 4 -16.31 5.28 16.68
CA ASP A 4 -15.53 4.90 17.72
C ASP A 4 -15.13 3.53 17.74
N GLN A 5 -15.34 2.85 16.71
CA GLN A 5 -14.92 1.53 16.65
C GLN A 5 -13.50 1.50 16.22
N VAL A 6 -12.66 1.72 17.16
CA VAL A 6 -11.27 1.33 17.03
C VAL A 6 -11.25 -0.16 16.76
N LYS A 7 -10.93 -0.56 15.56
CA LYS A 7 -10.71 -1.96 15.26
C LYS A 7 -9.66 -2.50 16.20
N LYS A 8 -10.02 -3.51 16.99
CA LYS A 8 -9.04 -4.22 17.80
C LYS A 8 -8.09 -4.99 16.87
N ARG A 9 -6.81 -4.78 17.08
CA ARG A 9 -5.77 -5.49 16.34
C ARG A 9 -5.17 -6.58 17.22
N VAL A 10 -4.63 -7.61 16.59
CA VAL A 10 -4.07 -8.75 17.32
C VAL A 10 -2.91 -8.36 18.24
N TRP A 11 -2.20 -7.28 17.95
CA TRP A 11 -1.07 -6.81 18.74
C TRP A 11 -1.46 -5.82 19.86
N ASP A 12 -2.71 -5.35 19.89
CA ASP A 12 -3.14 -4.36 20.88
C ASP A 12 -2.84 -4.74 22.32
N PRO A 13 -3.06 -6.02 22.76
CA PRO A 13 -2.76 -6.39 24.13
C PRO A 13 -1.28 -6.29 24.51
N TYR A 14 -0.40 -6.25 23.53
CA TYR A 14 1.05 -6.23 23.76
C TYR A 14 1.63 -4.82 23.73
N ILE A 15 0.80 -3.80 23.47
CA ILE A 15 1.25 -2.41 23.35
C ILE A 15 0.75 -1.63 24.55
N PRO A 16 1.63 -0.91 25.29
CA PRO A 16 1.20 -0.10 26.42
C PRO A 16 0.17 0.96 26.02
N GLU A 17 -0.78 1.23 26.91
CA GLU A 17 -1.90 2.13 26.67
C GLU A 17 -1.50 3.51 26.14
N PRO A 18 -0.47 4.18 26.66
CA PRO A 18 -0.10 5.49 26.11
C PRO A 18 0.20 5.46 24.61
N PHE A 19 0.78 4.37 24.13
CA PHE A 19 1.09 4.21 22.70
C PHE A 19 -0.16 3.87 21.90
N LEU A 20 -1.07 3.08 22.46
CA LEU A 20 -2.33 2.75 21.79
C LEU A 20 -3.16 3.99 21.53
N SER A 21 -3.29 4.87 22.52
CA SER A 21 -4.01 6.12 22.36
C SER A 21 -3.37 7.02 21.31
N LYS A 22 -2.06 7.06 21.28
CA LYS A 22 -1.31 7.83 20.29
C LYS A 22 -1.54 7.30 18.88
N VAL A 23 -1.47 5.98 18.70
CA VAL A 23 -1.69 5.34 17.41
C VAL A 23 -3.13 5.55 16.94
N ALA A 24 -4.10 5.43 17.85
CA ALA A 24 -5.49 5.66 17.50
C ALA A 24 -5.71 7.07 16.94
N ARG A 25 -5.07 8.07 17.53
CA ARG A 25 -5.15 9.44 17.02
C ARG A 25 -4.49 9.63 15.68
N GLN A 26 -3.49 8.81 15.37
CA GLN A 26 -2.78 8.86 14.08
C GLN A 26 -3.51 8.12 12.97
N GLN A 27 -4.61 7.44 13.30
CA GLN A 27 -5.37 6.68 12.31
C GLN A 27 -6.42 7.49 11.56
N GLU A 28 -6.51 8.78 11.82
CA GLU A 28 -7.36 9.64 11.01
C GLU A 28 -6.83 9.64 9.57
N SER A 29 -7.71 9.33 8.63
CA SER A 29 -7.33 9.30 7.23
C SER A 29 -6.96 10.71 6.75
N PRO A 30 -5.75 10.92 6.27
CA PRO A 30 -5.41 12.22 5.71
C PRO A 30 -6.23 12.48 4.45
N ARG A 31 -6.56 13.75 4.22
CA ARG A 31 -7.25 14.14 3.01
C ARG A 31 -6.24 14.47 1.92
N ILE A 32 -6.54 14.05 0.69
CA ILE A 32 -5.79 14.50 -0.46
C ILE A 32 -6.21 15.94 -0.77
N THR A 33 -5.24 16.83 -0.80
CA THR A 33 -5.47 18.25 -1.06
C THR A 33 -4.66 18.69 -2.28
N LYS A 34 -4.85 19.93 -2.71
CA LYS A 34 -4.07 20.52 -3.80
C LYS A 34 -2.57 20.63 -3.48
N ASN A 35 -2.19 20.42 -2.25
CA ASN A 35 -0.78 20.43 -1.83
C ASN A 35 -0.21 19.04 -1.65
N SER A 36 -0.90 18.02 -2.14
CA SER A 36 -0.48 16.64 -2.03
C SER A 36 0.43 16.24 -3.18
N ALA A 37 1.27 15.24 -2.93
CA ALA A 37 2.08 14.57 -3.96
C ALA A 37 1.91 13.07 -3.80
N LEU A 38 2.03 12.35 -4.89
CA LEU A 38 1.97 10.89 -4.89
C LEU A 38 3.38 10.34 -5.00
N LEU A 39 3.74 9.46 -4.07
CA LEU A 39 4.99 8.73 -4.12
C LEU A 39 4.68 7.26 -4.39
N VAL A 40 5.11 6.78 -5.54
CA VAL A 40 4.94 5.38 -5.97
C VAL A 40 6.26 4.66 -5.71
N ILE A 41 6.25 3.78 -4.69
CA ILE A 41 7.47 3.16 -4.19
C ILE A 41 7.58 1.73 -4.69
N ASP A 42 8.67 1.45 -5.41
CA ASP A 42 9.07 0.10 -5.80
C ASP A 42 8.05 -0.66 -6.65
N LEU A 43 7.22 0.04 -7.39
CA LEU A 43 6.32 -0.59 -8.35
C LEU A 43 7.02 -0.71 -9.71
N TYR A 44 7.84 -1.72 -9.85
CA TYR A 44 8.60 -2.01 -11.05
C TYR A 44 8.44 -3.50 -11.43
N ASN A 45 8.92 -3.87 -12.59
CA ASN A 45 8.62 -5.17 -13.21
C ASN A 45 8.92 -6.38 -12.32
N LEU A 46 9.95 -6.30 -11.50
CA LEU A 46 10.35 -7.43 -10.66
C LEU A 46 9.24 -7.90 -9.71
N VAL A 47 8.43 -6.98 -9.17
CA VAL A 47 7.37 -7.37 -8.24
C VAL A 47 6.20 -8.06 -8.95
N PHE A 48 6.11 -7.95 -10.28
CA PHE A 48 5.05 -8.55 -11.08
C PHE A 48 5.52 -9.81 -11.83
N GLU A 49 6.78 -10.23 -11.69
CA GLU A 49 7.29 -11.40 -12.37
C GLU A 49 6.51 -12.65 -11.95
N GLY A 50 6.39 -13.57 -12.89
CA GLY A 50 5.68 -14.83 -12.66
C GLY A 50 4.17 -14.75 -12.88
N GLY A 51 3.61 -13.57 -13.13
CA GLY A 51 2.21 -13.39 -13.49
C GLY A 51 1.27 -13.28 -12.29
N ASN A 52 -0.02 -13.27 -12.59
CA ASN A 52 -1.08 -13.12 -11.60
C ASN A 52 -1.36 -14.46 -10.91
N ARG A 53 -0.47 -14.87 -10.05
CA ARG A 53 -0.55 -16.15 -9.33
C ARG A 53 -0.17 -15.96 -7.88
N SER A 54 -0.70 -16.83 -7.01
CA SER A 54 -0.28 -16.87 -5.61
C SER A 54 1.22 -17.16 -5.52
N VAL A 55 1.90 -16.50 -4.58
CA VAL A 55 3.31 -16.76 -4.34
C VAL A 55 3.58 -18.20 -3.88
N HIS A 56 2.54 -18.91 -3.44
CA HIS A 56 2.64 -20.29 -2.98
C HIS A 56 2.49 -21.31 -4.12
N GLU A 57 2.13 -20.86 -5.33
CA GLU A 57 1.96 -21.77 -6.45
C GLU A 57 3.29 -22.06 -7.14
N ASP A 58 3.44 -23.32 -7.58
CA ASP A 58 4.52 -23.77 -8.48
C ASP A 58 5.91 -23.26 -8.12
N ARG A 59 6.20 -23.13 -6.83
CA ARG A 59 7.49 -22.64 -6.36
C ARG A 59 7.84 -21.26 -6.97
N LEU A 60 6.82 -20.41 -7.04
CA LEU A 60 6.96 -19.11 -7.70
C LEU A 60 8.10 -18.27 -7.12
N LEU A 61 8.23 -18.26 -5.78
CA LEU A 61 9.29 -17.50 -5.12
C LEU A 61 10.68 -18.03 -5.43
N ASP A 62 10.82 -19.34 -5.72
CA ASP A 62 12.12 -19.91 -6.12
C ASP A 62 12.52 -19.42 -7.50
N ARG A 63 11.55 -19.26 -8.39
CA ARG A 63 11.79 -18.83 -9.76
C ARG A 63 11.88 -17.31 -9.88
N PHE A 64 11.10 -16.60 -9.10
CA PHE A 64 10.99 -15.14 -9.13
C PHE A 64 11.04 -14.60 -7.70
N PRO A 65 12.24 -14.49 -7.10
CA PRO A 65 12.34 -14.16 -5.66
C PRO A 65 11.77 -12.79 -5.27
N ALA A 66 11.69 -11.86 -6.22
CA ALA A 66 11.20 -10.52 -5.94
C ALA A 66 9.70 -10.35 -6.18
N THR A 67 9.00 -11.41 -6.62
CA THR A 67 7.59 -11.27 -6.97
C THR A 67 6.71 -11.08 -5.73
N CYS A 68 5.68 -10.26 -5.89
CA CYS A 68 4.61 -10.14 -4.90
C CYS A 68 3.33 -10.87 -5.35
N GLY A 69 3.38 -11.57 -6.48
CA GLY A 69 2.32 -12.44 -6.96
C GLY A 69 1.01 -11.72 -7.23
N GLU A 70 -0.09 -12.42 -6.96
CA GLU A 70 -1.43 -11.90 -7.26
C GLU A 70 -1.75 -10.59 -6.54
N LYS A 71 -1.17 -10.36 -5.37
CA LYS A 71 -1.43 -9.13 -4.63
C LYS A 71 -0.90 -7.90 -5.36
N ALA A 72 0.25 -8.03 -6.00
CA ALA A 72 0.78 -6.96 -6.85
C ALA A 72 -0.15 -6.69 -8.04
N TYR A 73 -0.63 -7.74 -8.68
CA TYR A 73 -1.56 -7.59 -9.80
C TYR A 73 -2.86 -6.94 -9.39
N GLN A 74 -3.40 -7.30 -8.22
CA GLN A 74 -4.62 -6.69 -7.69
C GLN A 74 -4.45 -5.21 -7.40
N ALA A 75 -3.23 -4.78 -7.13
CA ALA A 75 -2.92 -3.37 -6.83
C ALA A 75 -2.76 -2.51 -8.10
N ILE A 76 -2.65 -3.12 -9.29
CA ILE A 76 -2.41 -2.36 -10.52
C ILE A 76 -3.53 -1.37 -10.80
N GLN A 77 -4.77 -1.84 -10.80
CA GLN A 77 -5.91 -0.99 -11.16
C GLN A 77 -6.09 0.19 -10.19
N PRO A 78 -6.16 -0.03 -8.87
CA PRO A 78 -6.29 1.11 -7.95
C PRO A 78 -5.08 2.06 -8.01
N THR A 79 -3.88 1.54 -8.27
CA THR A 79 -2.69 2.39 -8.44
C THR A 79 -2.83 3.27 -9.68
N ASN A 80 -3.29 2.70 -10.79
CA ASN A 80 -3.49 3.47 -12.02
C ASN A 80 -4.57 4.53 -11.85
N GLN A 81 -5.64 4.23 -11.10
CA GLN A 81 -6.67 5.20 -10.79
C GLN A 81 -6.12 6.37 -9.99
N LEU A 82 -5.27 6.08 -9.03
CA LEU A 82 -4.65 7.08 -8.18
C LEU A 82 -3.68 7.97 -8.98
N ILE A 83 -2.88 7.36 -9.87
CA ILE A 83 -1.97 8.09 -10.76
C ILE A 83 -2.76 9.02 -11.67
N SER A 84 -3.85 8.53 -12.26
CA SER A 84 -4.71 9.33 -13.13
C SER A 84 -5.32 10.51 -12.37
N LEU A 85 -5.78 10.27 -11.15
CA LEU A 85 -6.33 11.33 -10.31
C LEU A 85 -5.33 12.45 -10.09
N PHE A 86 -4.09 12.10 -9.76
CA PHE A 86 -3.05 13.10 -9.52
C PHE A 86 -2.67 13.85 -10.81
N ARG A 87 -2.54 13.12 -11.93
CA ARG A 87 -2.24 13.75 -13.21
C ARG A 87 -3.33 14.70 -13.67
N ASP A 88 -4.59 14.29 -13.54
CA ASP A 88 -5.73 15.10 -13.97
C ASP A 88 -5.86 16.38 -13.16
N ASN A 89 -5.34 16.38 -11.94
CA ASN A 89 -5.37 17.54 -11.06
C ASN A 89 -4.04 18.31 -11.03
N GLY A 90 -3.10 17.95 -11.89
CA GLY A 90 -1.82 18.65 -11.98
C GLY A 90 -0.94 18.48 -10.74
N LEU A 91 -1.14 17.42 -9.98
CA LEU A 91 -0.38 17.15 -8.77
C LEU A 91 0.86 16.33 -9.07
N PRO A 92 1.98 16.56 -8.35
CA PRO A 92 3.23 15.87 -8.65
C PRO A 92 3.17 14.38 -8.27
N ILE A 93 3.84 13.57 -9.08
CA ILE A 93 3.98 12.14 -8.89
C ILE A 93 5.46 11.79 -8.95
N PHE A 94 5.93 11.05 -7.97
CA PHE A 94 7.32 10.59 -7.90
C PHE A 94 7.34 9.07 -7.89
N PHE A 95 8.27 8.49 -8.65
CA PHE A 95 8.44 7.04 -8.72
C PHE A 95 9.81 6.68 -8.16
N SER A 96 9.86 5.69 -7.26
CA SER A 96 11.13 5.06 -6.91
C SER A 96 11.29 3.78 -7.73
N THR A 97 12.52 3.48 -8.10
CA THR A 97 12.81 2.30 -8.89
C THR A 97 14.19 1.77 -8.52
N LYS A 98 14.45 0.55 -8.95
CA LYS A 98 15.76 -0.06 -8.79
C LYS A 98 16.60 0.23 -10.02
N ASP A 99 17.91 0.48 -9.83
CA ASP A 99 18.87 0.67 -10.92
C ASP A 99 19.18 -0.65 -11.62
#